data_41ffff6cf16e9d05b57df37d4df59d29
#
_entry.id   41ffff6cf16e9d05b57df37d4df59d29
#
_cell.length_a   1.000
_cell.length_b   1.000
_cell.length_c   1.000
_cell.angle_alpha   90.00
_cell.angle_beta   90.00
_cell.angle_gamma   90.00
#
_symmetry.space_group_name_H-M   'P 1'
#
loop_
_entity.id
_entity.type
_entity.pdbx_description
1 polymer ?
#
loop_
_entity_poly.entity_id
_entity_poly.type
_entity_poly.pdbx_seq_one_letter_code
_entity_poly.pdbx_strand_id
1 'polypeptide(L)'
;GIGDIWMPEQREPLFRAIDPGFDQKVRISKEGRMVNLETLAKANPQLVVLWSVDWDDDVTKSIEENLKVPTYGVFVDSIGDLHRQAEVFGQIIGNESRATEVIDIMTAYEKKVADVTSSMTETDKPKVYWMWGDILGTAGLNSTANELIEKAGGVNVMQHWSNETRTMEHPKLNLESLVQLNPDVIYMWYNTNLDPEDVI
;
A
#
# COMPACT_ATOMS: atom_id res chain seq x y z
N GLY A 1 -18.88 -6.45 8.44
CA GLY A 1 -18.06 -5.70 9.39
C GLY A 1 -16.93 -4.98 8.69
N ILE A 2 -16.41 -3.98 9.32
CA ILE A 2 -15.24 -3.24 8.84
C ILE A 2 -14.21 -3.15 9.97
N GLY A 3 -12.95 -3.22 9.58
CA GLY A 3 -11.82 -3.01 10.46
C GLY A 3 -11.63 -1.55 10.85
N ASP A 4 -10.53 -1.30 11.54
CA ASP A 4 -10.06 0.04 11.80
C ASP A 4 -9.61 0.71 10.50
N ILE A 5 -9.84 2.01 10.40
CA ILE A 5 -9.55 2.77 9.18
C ILE A 5 -8.36 3.66 9.48
N TRP A 6 -7.28 3.43 8.75
CA TRP A 6 -6.14 4.33 8.77
C TRP A 6 -6.52 5.67 8.12
N MET A 7 -6.22 6.78 8.79
CA MET A 7 -6.58 8.15 8.40
C MET A 7 -8.10 8.34 8.22
N PRO A 8 -8.90 8.13 9.26
CA PRO A 8 -10.37 8.13 9.14
C PRO A 8 -10.93 9.47 8.67
N GLU A 9 -10.36 10.60 9.10
CA GLU A 9 -10.83 11.94 8.70
C GLU A 9 -10.77 12.13 7.17
N GLN A 10 -9.83 11.49 6.50
CA GLN A 10 -9.66 11.59 5.05
C GLN A 10 -10.44 10.52 4.30
N ARG A 11 -10.53 9.32 4.85
CA ARG A 11 -11.06 8.14 4.15
C ARG A 11 -12.53 7.84 4.42
N GLU A 12 -13.02 8.10 5.62
CA GLU A 12 -14.44 7.86 5.95
C GLU A 12 -15.41 8.63 5.06
N PRO A 13 -15.17 9.90 4.66
CA PRO A 13 -16.04 10.58 3.72
C PRO A 13 -16.20 9.87 2.38
N LEU A 14 -15.09 9.29 1.86
CA LEU A 14 -15.12 8.48 0.65
C LEU A 14 -15.94 7.20 0.84
N PHE A 15 -15.74 6.49 1.95
CA PHE A 15 -16.50 5.27 2.24
C PHE A 15 -18.00 5.56 2.39
N ARG A 16 -18.38 6.66 3.05
CA ARG A 16 -19.79 7.08 3.15
C ARG A 16 -20.39 7.44 1.80
N ALA A 17 -19.60 8.00 0.88
CA ALA A 17 -20.06 8.30 -0.47
C ALA A 17 -20.29 7.03 -1.30
N ILE A 18 -19.50 5.98 -1.08
CA ILE A 18 -19.62 4.70 -1.76
C ILE A 18 -20.72 3.83 -1.14
N ASP A 19 -20.82 3.81 0.19
CA ASP A 19 -21.79 3.01 0.94
C ASP A 19 -22.55 3.87 1.95
N PRO A 20 -23.79 4.24 1.67
CA PRO A 20 -24.64 5.02 2.61
C PRO A 20 -24.87 4.31 3.96
N GLY A 21 -24.70 2.99 4.01
CA GLY A 21 -24.80 2.19 5.24
C GLY A 21 -23.48 2.08 6.01
N PHE A 22 -22.44 2.80 5.62
CA PHE A 22 -21.09 2.68 6.20
C PHE A 22 -21.06 2.86 7.73
N ASP A 23 -21.73 3.87 8.26
CA ASP A 23 -21.74 4.17 9.70
C ASP A 23 -22.48 3.11 10.53
N GLN A 24 -23.30 2.27 9.89
CA GLN A 24 -24.03 1.18 10.52
C GLN A 24 -23.25 -0.14 10.52
N LYS A 25 -22.07 -0.18 9.84
CA LYS A 25 -21.25 -1.37 9.81
C LYS A 25 -20.64 -1.67 11.19
N VAL A 26 -20.63 -2.94 11.54
CA VAL A 26 -19.99 -3.39 12.77
C VAL A 26 -18.48 -3.18 12.68
N ARG A 27 -17.91 -2.47 13.65
CA ARG A 27 -16.46 -2.30 13.78
C ARG A 27 -15.88 -3.54 14.45
N ILE A 28 -15.03 -4.28 13.73
CA ILE A 28 -14.46 -5.56 14.16
C ILE A 28 -13.04 -5.44 14.75
N SER A 29 -12.39 -4.31 14.59
CA SER A 29 -11.10 -4.01 15.21
C SER A 29 -11.11 -2.62 15.83
N LYS A 30 -10.23 -2.43 16.80
CA LYS A 30 -9.86 -1.14 17.38
C LYS A 30 -8.34 -1.09 17.45
N GLU A 31 -7.78 0.10 17.23
CA GLU A 31 -6.34 0.36 17.41
C GLU A 31 -5.42 -0.60 16.63
N GLY A 32 -5.57 -0.63 15.29
CA GLY A 32 -4.70 -1.38 14.41
C GLY A 32 -5.17 -2.82 14.13
N ARG A 33 -4.23 -3.77 14.14
CA ARG A 33 -4.45 -5.15 13.67
C ARG A 33 -5.21 -6.08 14.62
N MET A 34 -5.59 -5.62 15.82
CA MET A 34 -6.27 -6.47 16.78
C MET A 34 -7.73 -6.69 16.40
N VAL A 35 -8.05 -7.88 15.92
CA VAL A 35 -9.41 -8.29 15.58
C VAL A 35 -10.13 -8.79 16.83
N ASN A 36 -11.32 -8.27 17.09
CA ASN A 36 -12.17 -8.79 18.15
C ASN A 36 -12.97 -10.00 17.64
N LEU A 37 -12.52 -11.20 18.01
CA LEU A 37 -13.12 -12.45 17.52
C LEU A 37 -14.60 -12.62 17.90
N GLU A 38 -15.03 -12.14 19.07
CA GLU A 38 -16.44 -12.20 19.46
C GLU A 38 -17.31 -11.31 18.58
N THR A 39 -16.84 -10.10 18.30
CA THR A 39 -17.53 -9.16 17.41
C THR A 39 -17.55 -9.69 15.97
N LEU A 40 -16.43 -10.28 15.53
CA LEU A 40 -16.33 -10.92 14.21
C LEU A 40 -17.29 -12.09 14.09
N ALA A 41 -17.36 -12.95 15.11
CA ALA A 41 -18.33 -14.07 15.16
C ALA A 41 -19.78 -13.59 15.07
N LYS A 42 -20.14 -12.52 15.80
CA LYS A 42 -21.48 -11.91 15.73
C LYS A 42 -21.80 -11.32 14.36
N ALA A 43 -20.79 -10.80 13.66
CA ALA A 43 -20.96 -10.31 12.29
C ALA A 43 -21.19 -11.42 11.27
N ASN A 44 -20.89 -12.67 11.64
CA ASN A 44 -21.09 -13.89 10.84
C ASN A 44 -20.63 -13.74 9.37
N PRO A 45 -19.36 -13.40 9.10
CA PRO A 45 -18.89 -13.22 7.74
C PRO A 45 -18.69 -14.55 7.03
N GLN A 46 -18.77 -14.54 5.71
CA GLN A 46 -18.45 -15.69 4.86
C GLN A 46 -16.96 -15.71 4.48
N LEU A 47 -16.29 -14.57 4.55
CA LEU A 47 -14.88 -14.37 4.26
C LEU A 47 -14.36 -13.21 5.12
N VAL A 48 -13.14 -13.32 5.61
CA VAL A 48 -12.43 -12.21 6.24
C VAL A 48 -11.27 -11.79 5.35
N VAL A 49 -11.18 -10.51 5.03
CA VAL A 49 -10.05 -9.93 4.30
C VAL A 49 -9.19 -9.16 5.29
N LEU A 50 -7.91 -9.47 5.32
CA LEU A 50 -6.93 -8.88 6.23
C LEU A 50 -5.76 -8.29 5.45
N TRP A 51 -5.21 -7.20 5.95
CA TRP A 51 -3.88 -6.78 5.54
C TRP A 51 -2.85 -7.69 6.24
N SER A 52 -2.20 -8.55 5.48
CA SER A 52 -1.23 -9.48 6.02
C SER A 52 -0.03 -9.61 5.08
N VAL A 53 1.15 -9.51 5.66
CA VAL A 53 2.44 -9.74 5.00
C VAL A 53 2.89 -11.20 5.14
N ASP A 54 2.28 -11.93 6.07
CA ASP A 54 2.59 -13.32 6.38
C ASP A 54 1.30 -14.13 6.49
N TRP A 55 1.17 -15.14 5.65
CA TRP A 55 0.01 -16.05 5.59
C TRP A 55 -0.12 -16.93 6.84
N ASP A 56 0.94 -17.01 7.62
CA ASP A 56 1.06 -17.85 8.80
C ASP A 56 0.92 -17.04 10.11
N ASP A 57 0.37 -15.82 10.00
CA ASP A 57 0.21 -14.97 11.17
C ASP A 57 -0.84 -15.53 12.16
N ASP A 58 -0.63 -15.26 13.45
CA ASP A 58 -1.46 -15.75 14.54
C ASP A 58 -2.91 -15.24 14.44
N VAL A 59 -3.15 -14.09 13.80
CA VAL A 59 -4.49 -13.51 13.63
C VAL A 59 -5.28 -14.33 12.62
N THR A 60 -4.70 -14.64 11.47
CA THR A 60 -5.29 -15.49 10.43
C THR A 60 -5.63 -16.86 10.99
N LYS A 61 -4.66 -17.52 11.63
CA LYS A 61 -4.87 -18.83 12.30
C LYS A 61 -5.98 -18.75 13.32
N SER A 62 -5.97 -17.76 14.17
CA SER A 62 -6.98 -17.59 15.22
C SER A 62 -8.39 -17.45 14.65
N ILE A 63 -8.57 -16.74 13.55
CA ILE A 63 -9.88 -16.60 12.89
C ILE A 63 -10.30 -17.93 12.28
N GLU A 64 -9.46 -18.56 11.51
CA GLU A 64 -9.79 -19.81 10.82
C GLU A 64 -10.04 -20.98 11.79
N GLU A 65 -9.24 -21.09 12.83
CA GLU A 65 -9.37 -22.17 13.82
C GLU A 65 -10.59 -21.99 14.73
N ASN A 66 -10.87 -20.77 15.18
CA ASN A 66 -11.95 -20.53 16.14
C ASN A 66 -13.31 -20.30 15.46
N LEU A 67 -13.34 -19.61 14.32
CA LEU A 67 -14.60 -19.25 13.67
C LEU A 67 -14.93 -20.10 12.44
N LYS A 68 -13.97 -20.87 11.94
CA LYS A 68 -14.10 -21.68 10.70
C LYS A 68 -14.50 -20.83 9.49
N VAL A 69 -14.05 -19.59 9.46
CA VAL A 69 -14.25 -18.63 8.37
C VAL A 69 -12.96 -18.53 7.58
N PRO A 70 -12.98 -18.69 6.26
CA PRO A 70 -11.78 -18.53 5.45
C PRO A 70 -11.28 -17.08 5.53
N THR A 71 -9.95 -16.92 5.49
CA THR A 71 -9.31 -15.62 5.46
C THR A 71 -8.62 -15.40 4.11
N TYR A 72 -8.54 -14.15 3.69
CA TYR A 72 -7.78 -13.73 2.53
C TYR A 72 -6.82 -12.60 2.94
N GLY A 73 -5.54 -12.90 2.94
CA GLY A 73 -4.49 -11.92 3.20
C GLY A 73 -4.25 -11.05 1.97
N VAL A 74 -4.22 -9.75 2.15
CA VAL A 74 -3.89 -8.77 1.12
C VAL A 74 -2.59 -8.12 1.49
N PHE A 75 -1.62 -8.22 0.60
CA PHE A 75 -0.40 -7.44 0.64
C PHE A 75 -0.02 -7.03 -0.78
N VAL A 76 0.48 -5.82 -0.95
CA VAL A 76 0.77 -5.24 -2.27
C VAL A 76 2.21 -4.75 -2.28
N ASP A 77 3.08 -5.50 -2.95
CA ASP A 77 4.49 -5.18 -3.15
C ASP A 77 4.78 -4.61 -4.55
N SER A 78 3.82 -4.77 -5.46
CA SER A 78 3.98 -4.39 -6.86
C SER A 78 2.66 -3.90 -7.48
N ILE A 79 2.76 -3.24 -8.63
CA ILE A 79 1.58 -2.91 -9.45
C ILE A 79 0.91 -4.19 -9.95
N GLY A 80 1.69 -5.24 -10.23
CA GLY A 80 1.16 -6.54 -10.60
C GLY A 80 0.28 -7.15 -9.51
N ASP A 81 0.61 -6.92 -8.22
CA ASP A 81 -0.25 -7.36 -7.12
C ASP A 81 -1.57 -6.59 -7.08
N LEU A 82 -1.59 -5.30 -7.42
CA LEU A 82 -2.84 -4.55 -7.55
C LEU A 82 -3.76 -5.13 -8.63
N HIS A 83 -3.21 -5.51 -9.78
CA HIS A 83 -3.97 -6.20 -10.83
C HIS A 83 -4.53 -7.53 -10.32
N ARG A 84 -3.69 -8.33 -9.67
CA ARG A 84 -4.09 -9.59 -9.07
C ARG A 84 -5.18 -9.42 -8.00
N GLN A 85 -5.08 -8.40 -7.14
CA GLN A 85 -6.11 -8.11 -6.16
C GLN A 85 -7.45 -7.78 -6.83
N ALA A 86 -7.44 -6.97 -7.89
CA ALA A 86 -8.66 -6.67 -8.62
C ALA A 86 -9.29 -7.94 -9.21
N GLU A 87 -8.48 -8.82 -9.81
CA GLU A 87 -8.94 -10.10 -10.35
C GLU A 87 -9.56 -11.00 -9.28
N VAL A 88 -8.85 -11.22 -8.17
CA VAL A 88 -9.31 -12.09 -7.07
C VAL A 88 -10.58 -11.53 -6.44
N PHE A 89 -10.67 -10.22 -6.20
CA PHE A 89 -11.92 -9.63 -5.70
C PHE A 89 -13.06 -9.77 -6.71
N GLY A 90 -12.79 -9.61 -8.00
CA GLY A 90 -13.78 -9.88 -9.04
C GLY A 90 -14.38 -11.28 -8.94
N GLN A 91 -13.53 -12.29 -8.75
CA GLN A 91 -13.95 -13.68 -8.57
C GLN A 91 -14.72 -13.88 -7.26
N ILE A 92 -14.24 -13.33 -6.14
CA ILE A 92 -14.89 -13.45 -4.82
C ILE A 92 -16.31 -12.89 -4.84
N ILE A 93 -16.53 -11.74 -5.50
CA ILE A 93 -17.85 -11.08 -5.54
C ILE A 93 -18.69 -11.46 -6.77
N GLY A 94 -18.16 -12.28 -7.68
CA GLY A 94 -18.84 -12.69 -8.91
C GLY A 94 -19.01 -11.53 -9.92
N ASN A 95 -18.01 -10.65 -10.02
CA ASN A 95 -18.04 -9.50 -10.93
C ASN A 95 -16.70 -9.35 -11.67
N GLU A 96 -16.30 -10.41 -12.36
CA GLU A 96 -15.04 -10.50 -13.11
C GLU A 96 -14.98 -9.45 -14.24
N SER A 97 -16.12 -9.10 -14.83
CA SER A 97 -16.16 -8.07 -15.89
C SER A 97 -15.71 -6.71 -15.35
N ARG A 98 -16.15 -6.35 -14.14
CA ARG A 98 -15.73 -5.11 -13.50
C ARG A 98 -14.26 -5.13 -13.09
N ALA A 99 -13.76 -6.28 -12.65
CA ALA A 99 -12.34 -6.47 -12.38
C ALA A 99 -11.50 -6.23 -13.63
N THR A 100 -11.90 -6.82 -14.76
CA THR A 100 -11.25 -6.61 -16.06
C THR A 100 -11.22 -5.13 -16.46
N GLU A 101 -12.35 -4.42 -16.35
CA GLU A 101 -12.39 -2.98 -16.64
C GLU A 101 -11.41 -2.18 -15.77
N VAL A 102 -11.30 -2.50 -14.50
CA VAL A 102 -10.35 -1.83 -13.57
C VAL A 102 -8.91 -2.10 -13.99
N ILE A 103 -8.58 -3.35 -14.31
CA ILE A 103 -7.24 -3.74 -14.77
C ILE A 103 -6.90 -3.05 -16.09
N ASP A 104 -7.84 -2.98 -17.04
CA ASP A 104 -7.65 -2.31 -18.32
C ASP A 104 -7.34 -0.80 -18.13
N ILE A 105 -8.05 -0.15 -17.21
CA ILE A 105 -7.80 1.25 -16.86
C ILE A 105 -6.40 1.41 -16.29
N MET A 106 -5.98 0.56 -15.34
CA MET A 106 -4.65 0.60 -14.75
C MET A 106 -3.58 0.40 -15.81
N THR A 107 -3.72 -0.64 -16.64
CA THR A 107 -2.80 -0.94 -17.75
C THR A 107 -2.70 0.22 -18.75
N ALA A 108 -3.81 0.89 -19.04
CA ALA A 108 -3.80 2.05 -19.94
C ALA A 108 -3.01 3.24 -19.33
N TYR A 109 -3.06 3.45 -18.01
CA TYR A 109 -2.24 4.46 -17.36
C TYR A 109 -0.76 4.07 -17.31
N GLU A 110 -0.45 2.81 -16.98
CA GLU A 110 0.93 2.29 -17.04
C GLU A 110 1.54 2.49 -18.44
N LYS A 111 0.76 2.18 -19.48
CA LYS A 111 1.21 2.39 -20.87
C LYS A 111 1.49 3.86 -21.16
N LYS A 112 0.64 4.80 -20.73
CA LYS A 112 0.87 6.25 -20.94
C LYS A 112 2.18 6.69 -20.30
N VAL A 113 2.49 6.19 -19.10
CA VAL A 113 3.75 6.49 -18.41
C VAL A 113 4.91 5.88 -19.19
N ALA A 114 4.83 4.61 -19.54
CA ALA A 114 5.88 3.92 -20.31
C ALA A 114 6.18 4.57 -21.66
N ASP A 115 5.15 5.07 -22.37
CA ASP A 115 5.30 5.76 -23.66
C ASP A 115 6.18 7.03 -23.54
N VAL A 116 6.19 7.66 -22.36
CA VAL A 116 7.03 8.84 -22.07
C VAL A 116 8.42 8.43 -21.56
N THR A 117 8.47 7.46 -20.64
CA THR A 117 9.71 7.14 -19.90
C THR A 117 10.62 6.14 -20.62
N SER A 118 10.08 5.35 -21.58
CA SER A 118 10.85 4.31 -22.29
C SER A 118 12.03 4.84 -23.13
N SER A 119 12.01 6.11 -23.49
CA SER A 119 13.08 6.76 -24.24
C SER A 119 14.15 7.45 -23.36
N MET A 120 13.95 7.48 -22.04
CA MET A 120 14.88 8.10 -21.11
C MET A 120 16.17 7.27 -21.00
N THR A 121 17.30 7.95 -21.04
CA THR A 121 18.62 7.35 -20.77
C THR A 121 18.90 7.38 -19.25
N GLU A 122 19.87 6.63 -18.77
CA GLU A 122 20.23 6.64 -17.35
C GLU A 122 20.61 8.04 -16.84
N THR A 123 21.14 8.89 -17.72
CA THR A 123 21.52 10.27 -17.37
C THR A 123 20.32 11.23 -17.30
N ASP A 124 19.19 10.84 -17.85
CA ASP A 124 17.96 11.64 -17.84
C ASP A 124 17.11 11.36 -16.59
N LYS A 125 17.38 10.24 -15.90
CA LYS A 125 16.61 9.79 -14.75
C LYS A 125 16.98 10.55 -13.49
N PRO A 126 16.05 11.29 -12.88
CA PRO A 126 16.31 11.97 -11.62
C PRO A 126 16.45 10.95 -10.47
N LYS A 127 17.32 11.26 -9.53
CA LYS A 127 17.41 10.54 -8.24
C LYS A 127 16.25 10.97 -7.35
N VAL A 128 15.45 10.02 -6.94
CA VAL A 128 14.24 10.26 -6.16
C VAL A 128 14.40 9.73 -4.74
N TYR A 129 14.15 10.60 -3.76
CA TYR A 129 13.96 10.23 -2.38
C TYR A 129 12.46 10.16 -2.08
N TRP A 130 11.99 8.97 -1.70
CA TRP A 130 10.60 8.78 -1.30
C TRP A 130 10.48 8.88 0.22
N MET A 131 9.93 9.98 0.71
CA MET A 131 9.75 10.23 2.12
C MET A 131 8.52 9.48 2.63
N TRP A 132 8.71 8.63 3.64
CA TRP A 132 7.67 7.76 4.20
C TRP A 132 7.58 7.91 5.71
N GLY A 133 6.43 8.37 6.20
CA GLY A 133 6.10 8.43 7.62
C GLY A 133 6.81 9.52 8.41
N ASP A 134 8.10 9.70 8.21
CA ASP A 134 8.90 10.79 8.75
C ASP A 134 9.98 11.22 7.73
N ILE A 135 10.71 12.31 8.03
CA ILE A 135 11.71 12.90 7.12
C ILE A 135 12.82 11.90 6.75
N LEU A 136 13.20 11.02 7.66
CA LEU A 136 14.28 10.06 7.47
C LEU A 136 13.81 8.66 7.13
N GLY A 137 12.51 8.41 7.20
CA GLY A 137 11.89 7.19 6.70
C GLY A 137 11.76 7.23 5.18
N THR A 138 12.08 6.12 4.51
CA THR A 138 12.04 6.07 3.05
C THR A 138 11.48 4.74 2.55
N ALA A 139 11.30 4.64 1.24
CA ALA A 139 10.97 3.40 0.56
C ALA A 139 12.25 2.73 0.06
N GLY A 140 12.48 1.51 0.48
CA GLY A 140 13.61 0.72 0.03
C GLY A 140 13.39 0.05 -1.33
N LEU A 141 14.36 -0.75 -1.77
CA LEU A 141 14.35 -1.33 -3.11
C LEU A 141 13.30 -2.44 -3.28
N ASN A 142 12.88 -3.10 -2.18
CA ASN A 142 11.82 -4.10 -2.20
C ASN A 142 10.50 -3.47 -1.74
N SER A 143 10.01 -2.49 -2.51
CA SER A 143 8.75 -1.81 -2.20
C SER A 143 8.02 -1.41 -3.48
N THR A 144 6.69 -1.32 -3.40
CA THR A 144 5.84 -0.77 -4.49
C THR A 144 6.28 0.64 -4.88
N ALA A 145 6.72 1.44 -3.91
CA ALA A 145 7.20 2.80 -4.18
C ALA A 145 8.46 2.80 -5.05
N ASN A 146 9.37 1.82 -4.88
CA ASN A 146 10.52 1.66 -5.77
C ASN A 146 10.07 1.37 -7.21
N GLU A 147 9.12 0.45 -7.40
CA GLU A 147 8.56 0.15 -8.73
C GLU A 147 7.91 1.39 -9.36
N LEU A 148 7.18 2.18 -8.57
CA LEU A 148 6.57 3.43 -9.05
C LEU A 148 7.62 4.45 -9.50
N ILE A 149 8.70 4.61 -8.73
CA ILE A 149 9.82 5.50 -9.09
C ILE A 149 10.43 5.05 -10.42
N GLU A 150 10.74 3.77 -10.56
CA GLU A 150 11.38 3.22 -11.76
C GLU A 150 10.47 3.35 -12.99
N LYS A 151 9.19 2.99 -12.87
CA LYS A 151 8.21 3.15 -13.96
C LYS A 151 8.02 4.62 -14.35
N ALA A 152 8.06 5.53 -13.38
CA ALA A 152 8.00 6.98 -13.64
C ALA A 152 9.28 7.56 -14.25
N GLY A 153 10.30 6.75 -14.51
CA GLY A 153 11.56 7.15 -15.11
C GLY A 153 12.56 7.77 -14.12
N GLY A 154 12.38 7.53 -12.82
CA GLY A 154 13.33 7.93 -11.78
C GLY A 154 14.25 6.80 -11.35
N VAL A 155 15.20 7.13 -10.50
CA VAL A 155 16.09 6.21 -9.80
C VAL A 155 15.90 6.41 -8.30
N ASN A 156 15.52 5.37 -7.58
CA ASN A 156 15.44 5.44 -6.13
C ASN A 156 16.85 5.66 -5.56
N VAL A 157 17.03 6.70 -4.74
CA VAL A 157 18.35 6.99 -4.12
C VAL A 157 18.92 5.82 -3.35
N MET A 158 18.09 4.90 -2.90
CA MET A 158 18.49 3.69 -2.19
C MET A 158 19.36 2.76 -3.04
N GLN A 159 19.36 2.88 -4.36
CA GLN A 159 20.29 2.15 -5.23
C GLN A 159 21.73 2.57 -4.98
N HIS A 160 21.96 3.81 -4.53
CA HIS A 160 23.28 4.37 -4.25
C HIS A 160 23.69 4.26 -2.77
N TRP A 161 22.80 3.77 -1.92
CA TRP A 161 23.09 3.58 -0.50
C TRP A 161 23.73 2.20 -0.25
N SER A 162 24.87 2.17 0.41
CA SER A 162 25.64 0.93 0.64
C SER A 162 25.16 0.09 1.81
N ASN A 163 24.20 0.58 2.60
CA ASN A 163 23.68 -0.12 3.78
C ASN A 163 22.80 -1.31 3.33
N GLU A 164 22.95 -2.44 4.00
CA GLU A 164 22.19 -3.67 3.73
C GLU A 164 20.67 -3.49 3.89
N THR A 165 20.24 -2.57 4.77
CA THR A 165 18.81 -2.29 4.98
C THR A 165 18.13 -1.60 3.80
N ARG A 166 18.88 -1.19 2.77
CA ARG A 166 18.34 -0.57 1.55
C ARG A 166 17.28 -1.39 0.81
N THR A 167 17.25 -2.68 1.04
CA THR A 167 16.28 -3.61 0.45
C THR A 167 15.03 -3.81 1.32
N MET A 168 15.02 -3.33 2.55
CA MET A 168 13.81 -3.35 3.39
C MET A 168 12.71 -2.52 2.73
N GLU A 169 11.46 -2.80 3.06
CA GLU A 169 10.32 -2.03 2.58
C GLU A 169 10.40 -0.57 3.05
N HIS A 170 10.68 -0.36 4.34
CA HIS A 170 10.76 0.95 4.97
C HIS A 170 12.05 1.13 5.78
N PRO A 171 13.19 1.36 5.12
CA PRO A 171 14.43 1.65 5.82
C PRO A 171 14.45 3.08 6.37
N LYS A 172 15.27 3.31 7.39
CA LYS A 172 15.54 4.66 7.93
C LYS A 172 16.97 5.07 7.61
N LEU A 173 17.08 6.29 7.11
CA LEU A 173 18.36 6.99 6.90
C LEU A 173 18.74 7.81 8.15
N ASN A 174 19.97 8.28 8.19
CA ASN A 174 20.31 9.46 8.95
C ASN A 174 20.46 10.67 8.00
N LEU A 175 20.49 11.86 8.56
CA LEU A 175 20.54 13.10 7.76
C LEU A 175 21.82 13.18 6.91
N GLU A 176 22.95 12.71 7.42
CA GLU A 176 24.21 12.70 6.70
C GLU A 176 24.12 11.82 5.44
N SER A 177 23.58 10.62 5.57
CA SER A 177 23.34 9.74 4.42
C SER A 177 22.40 10.37 3.39
N LEU A 178 21.33 11.02 3.82
CA LEU A 178 20.39 11.69 2.92
C LEU A 178 21.08 12.81 2.14
N VAL A 179 21.89 13.63 2.81
CA VAL A 179 22.68 14.69 2.17
C VAL A 179 23.69 14.12 1.16
N GLN A 180 24.37 13.02 1.51
CA GLN A 180 25.33 12.36 0.62
C GLN A 180 24.66 11.77 -0.63
N LEU A 181 23.47 11.21 -0.48
CA LEU A 181 22.69 10.66 -1.59
C LEU A 181 22.23 11.74 -2.58
N ASN A 182 22.10 12.96 -2.10
CA ASN A 182 21.80 14.17 -2.87
C ASN A 182 20.69 13.93 -3.90
N PRO A 183 19.43 13.74 -3.48
CA PRO A 183 18.30 13.52 -4.38
C PRO A 183 18.03 14.76 -5.25
N ASP A 184 17.58 14.53 -6.48
CA ASP A 184 17.12 15.58 -7.39
C ASP A 184 15.64 15.91 -7.13
N VAL A 185 14.88 14.91 -6.64
CA VAL A 185 13.45 15.02 -6.33
C VAL A 185 13.17 14.37 -4.97
N ILE A 186 12.42 15.07 -4.16
CA ILE A 186 11.83 14.52 -2.92
C ILE A 186 10.34 14.36 -3.17
N TYR A 187 9.89 13.10 -3.14
CA TYR A 187 8.47 12.76 -3.17
C TYR A 187 7.99 12.45 -1.77
N MET A 188 7.05 13.22 -1.26
CA MET A 188 6.53 13.05 0.07
C MET A 188 5.21 12.30 0.06
N TRP A 189 5.15 11.17 0.76
CA TRP A 189 3.89 10.51 1.06
C TRP A 189 3.22 11.25 2.21
N TYR A 190 2.29 12.14 1.85
CA TYR A 190 1.53 12.93 2.83
C TYR A 190 0.74 12.02 3.79
N ASN A 191 0.87 12.31 5.07
CA ASN A 191 0.08 11.69 6.13
C ASN A 191 -0.04 12.66 7.32
N THR A 192 -0.78 12.29 8.37
CA THR A 192 -1.00 13.15 9.54
C THR A 192 0.25 13.47 10.34
N ASN A 193 1.35 12.74 10.12
CA ASN A 193 2.62 12.90 10.83
C ASN A 193 3.69 13.59 9.97
N LEU A 194 3.39 13.91 8.72
CA LEU A 194 4.32 14.50 7.78
C LEU A 194 3.57 15.47 6.87
N ASP A 195 3.71 16.75 7.15
CA ASP A 195 3.14 17.85 6.38
C ASP A 195 4.24 18.52 5.54
N PRO A 196 3.97 19.05 4.33
CA PRO A 196 4.92 19.86 3.58
C PRO A 196 5.54 21.01 4.38
N GLU A 197 4.81 21.58 5.31
CA GLU A 197 5.30 22.65 6.19
C GLU A 197 6.37 22.18 7.18
N ASP A 198 6.43 20.87 7.48
CA ASP A 198 7.45 20.29 8.37
C ASP A 198 8.82 20.12 7.68
N VAL A 199 8.88 20.27 6.36
CA VAL A 199 10.05 19.95 5.52
C VAL A 199 10.70 21.21 4.94
N ILE A 200 10.01 22.32 4.97
CA ILE A 200 10.48 23.64 4.51
C ILE A 200 10.95 24.45 5.72
#